data_315e965073486a8967d8781601e52be6
#
_entry.id   315e965073486a8967d8781601e52be6
#
_cell.length_a   1.000
_cell.length_b   1.000
_cell.length_c   1.000
_cell.angle_alpha   90.00
_cell.angle_beta   90.00
_cell.angle_gamma   90.00
#
_symmetry.space_group_name_H-M   'P 1'
#
loop_
_entity.id
_entity.type
_entity.pdbx_description
1 polymer ?
#
loop_
_entity_poly.entity_id
_entity_poly.type
_entity_poly.pdbx_seq_one_letter_code
_entity_poly.pdbx_strand_id
1 'polypeptide(L)' 'KAGTLSGKRVLITGGLEKLSRAEAKNLAEENGAKVLGGISRKLNYLVIGNSKPTKSKIDKAKSLGIKIVTETEWYKILKI' A
#
# COMPACT_ATOMS: atom_id res chain seq x y z
N LYS A 1 11.31 -13.40 -5.17
CA LYS A 1 10.99 -13.11 -6.56
C LYS A 1 10.95 -11.61 -6.79
N ALA A 2 11.75 -11.13 -7.71
CA ALA A 2 11.76 -9.71 -8.04
C ALA A 2 10.49 -9.34 -8.82
N GLY A 3 9.87 -8.25 -8.45
CA GLY A 3 8.68 -7.75 -9.11
C GLY A 3 8.69 -6.24 -9.17
N THR A 4 7.58 -5.67 -9.58
CA THR A 4 7.42 -4.22 -9.73
C THR A 4 7.73 -3.46 -8.43
N LEU A 5 7.48 -4.11 -7.30
CA LEU A 5 7.62 -3.49 -5.98
C LEU A 5 8.87 -3.98 -5.23
N SER A 6 9.81 -4.58 -5.93
CA SER A 6 11.01 -5.13 -5.29
C SER A 6 11.73 -4.06 -4.46
N GLY A 7 12.00 -4.36 -3.21
CA GLY A 7 12.66 -3.45 -2.29
C GLY A 7 11.77 -2.33 -1.76
N LYS A 8 10.51 -2.30 -2.13
CA LYS A 8 9.58 -1.27 -1.66
C LYS A 8 8.82 -1.74 -0.43
N ARG A 9 8.48 -0.80 0.43
CA ARG A 9 7.66 -1.07 1.62
C ARG A 9 6.31 -0.41 1.43
N VAL A 10 5.26 -1.17 1.72
CA VAL A 10 3.88 -0.68 1.56
C VAL A 10 3.09 -0.92 2.83
N LEU A 11 2.12 -0.06 3.06
CA LEU A 11 1.14 -0.24 4.12
C LEU A 11 -0.24 -0.19 3.46
N ILE A 12 -1.05 -1.19 3.75
CA ILE A 12 -2.41 -1.24 3.22
C ILE A 12 -3.37 -0.86 4.34
N THR A 13 -4.11 0.22 4.13
CA THR A 13 -5.07 0.71 5.11
C THR A 13 -6.46 0.72 4.50
N GLY A 14 -7.46 0.34 5.30
CA GLY A 14 -8.82 0.20 4.85
C GLY A 14 -9.05 -1.08 4.08
N GLY A 15 -10.30 -1.39 3.78
CA GLY A 15 -10.64 -2.55 2.97
C GLY A 15 -10.61 -2.23 1.50
N LEU A 16 -10.14 -3.16 0.70
CA LEU A 16 -10.19 -3.05 -0.74
C LEU A 16 -11.49 -3.68 -1.25
N GLU A 17 -11.99 -3.16 -2.36
CA GLU A 17 -13.27 -3.63 -2.89
C GLU A 17 -13.15 -5.01 -3.52
N LYS A 18 -12.11 -5.23 -4.29
CA LYS A 18 -11.92 -6.49 -5.02
C LYS A 18 -11.10 -7.52 -4.26
N LEU A 19 -10.33 -7.08 -3.30
CA LEU A 19 -9.41 -7.95 -2.55
C LEU A 19 -9.55 -7.71 -1.06
N SER A 20 -9.38 -8.77 -0.29
CA SER A 20 -9.26 -8.61 1.16
C SER A 20 -7.86 -8.07 1.46
N ARG A 21 -7.65 -7.58 2.68
CA ARG A 21 -6.34 -7.11 3.08
C ARG A 21 -5.29 -8.21 2.99
N ALA A 22 -5.66 -9.42 3.34
CA ALA A 22 -4.75 -10.55 3.26
C ALA A 22 -4.31 -10.83 1.82
N GLU A 23 -5.26 -10.77 0.89
CA GLU A 23 -4.95 -10.97 -0.52
C GLU A 23 -4.07 -9.86 -1.07
N ALA A 24 -4.36 -8.62 -0.72
CA ALA A 24 -3.56 -7.48 -1.14
C ALA A 24 -2.14 -7.59 -0.60
N LYS A 25 -2.00 -8.03 0.64
CA LYS A 25 -0.70 -8.25 1.25
C LYS A 25 0.08 -9.32 0.51
N ASN A 26 -0.58 -10.44 0.20
CA ASN A 26 0.06 -11.54 -0.53
C ASN A 26 0.53 -11.09 -1.90
N LEU A 27 -0.29 -10.34 -2.62
CA LEU A 27 0.07 -9.83 -3.93
C LEU A 27 1.27 -8.88 -3.85
N ALA A 28 1.30 -8.03 -2.82
CA ALA A 28 2.44 -7.14 -2.62
C ALA A 28 3.72 -7.94 -2.39
N GLU A 29 3.65 -8.95 -1.55
CA GLU A 29 4.81 -9.78 -1.27
C GLU A 29 5.27 -10.56 -2.50
N GLU A 30 4.33 -11.04 -3.30
CA GLU A 30 4.67 -11.73 -4.55
C GLU A 30 5.40 -10.82 -5.53
N ASN A 31 5.16 -9.53 -5.46
CA ASN A 31 5.84 -8.53 -6.30
C ASN A 31 7.11 -7.99 -5.68
N GLY A 32 7.55 -8.58 -4.58
CA GLY A 32 8.78 -8.19 -3.92
C GLY A 32 8.66 -7.11 -2.87
N ALA A 33 7.45 -6.66 -2.59
CA ALA A 33 7.22 -5.62 -1.59
C ALA A 33 7.17 -6.21 -0.19
N LYS A 34 7.49 -5.39 0.78
CA LYS A 34 7.36 -5.75 2.18
C LYS A 34 6.17 -4.98 2.75
N VAL A 35 5.23 -5.69 3.34
CA VAL A 35 4.05 -5.07 3.92
C VAL A 35 4.31 -4.78 5.40
N LEU A 36 4.15 -3.53 5.79
CA LEU A 36 4.38 -3.08 7.15
C LEU A 36 3.05 -2.99 7.91
N GLY A 37 3.14 -3.04 9.22
CA GLY A 37 1.95 -2.94 10.07
C GLY A 37 1.58 -1.53 10.50
N GLY A 38 2.35 -0.54 10.10
CA GLY A 38 2.08 0.84 10.48
C GLY A 38 2.87 1.83 9.65
N ILE A 39 2.56 3.11 9.80
CA ILE A 39 3.26 4.16 9.08
C ILE A 39 4.67 4.33 9.62
N SER A 40 5.64 4.35 8.71
CA SER A 40 7.04 4.45 9.05
C SER A 40 7.74 5.35 8.03
N ARG A 41 8.84 5.95 8.44
CA ARG A 41 9.66 6.75 7.52
C ARG A 41 10.21 5.94 6.36
N LYS A 42 10.31 4.64 6.54
CA LYS A 42 10.82 3.73 5.50
C LYS A 42 9.74 3.30 4.53
N LEU A 43 8.50 3.67 4.80
CA LEU A 43 7.38 3.30 3.94
C LEU A 43 7.49 4.01 2.60
N ASN A 44 7.29 3.29 1.51
CA ASN A 44 7.33 3.85 0.16
C ASN A 44 5.93 4.21 -0.34
N TYR A 45 4.96 3.36 -0.05
CA TYR A 45 3.59 3.56 -0.52
C TYR A 45 2.60 3.34 0.61
N LEU A 46 1.58 4.18 0.65
CA LEU A 46 0.42 3.98 1.52
C LEU A 46 -0.77 3.67 0.62
N VAL A 47 -1.24 2.44 0.66
CA VAL A 47 -2.39 2.03 -0.16
C VAL A 47 -3.66 2.31 0.62
N ILE A 48 -4.54 3.13 0.05
CA ILE A 48 -5.83 3.43 0.64
C ILE A 48 -6.92 2.70 -0.14
N GLY A 49 -7.78 2.01 0.60
CA GLY A 49 -8.89 1.30 -0.01
C GLY A 49 -10.11 2.18 -0.18
N ASN A 50 -11.24 1.54 -0.47
CA ASN A 50 -12.51 2.25 -0.65
C ASN A 50 -13.03 2.90 0.63
N SER A 51 -12.75 2.33 1.77
CA SER A 51 -13.11 2.97 3.03
C SER A 51 -12.19 4.18 3.21
N LYS A 52 -12.77 5.31 3.48
CA LYS A 52 -12.01 6.54 3.66
C LYS A 52 -11.04 6.37 4.82
N PRO A 53 -9.73 6.44 4.57
CA PRO A 53 -8.77 6.41 5.66
C PRO A 53 -8.91 7.68 6.50
N THR A 54 -8.47 7.61 7.73
CA THR A 54 -8.49 8.80 8.57
C THR A 54 -7.54 9.83 7.95
N LYS A 55 -8.00 11.06 7.95
CA LYS A 55 -7.22 12.17 7.42
C LYS A 55 -5.85 12.25 8.09
N SER A 56 -5.78 11.90 9.36
CA SER A 56 -4.52 11.87 10.12
C SER A 56 -3.48 10.98 9.48
N LYS A 57 -3.87 9.80 9.02
CA LYS A 57 -2.93 8.87 8.38
C LYS A 57 -2.41 9.42 7.06
N ILE A 58 -3.29 10.04 6.28
CA ILE A 58 -2.90 10.65 5.02
C ILE A 58 -1.93 11.81 5.26
N ASP A 59 -2.26 12.68 6.19
CA ASP A 59 -1.42 13.83 6.53
C ASP A 59 -0.04 13.37 7.01
N LYS A 60 -0.02 12.36 7.87
CA LYS A 60 1.24 11.82 8.39
C LYS A 60 2.09 11.23 7.26
N ALA A 61 1.46 10.50 6.35
CA ALA A 61 2.16 9.92 5.22
C ALA A 61 2.75 11.00 4.32
N LYS A 62 1.98 12.05 4.03
CA LYS A 62 2.47 13.18 3.24
C LYS A 62 3.64 13.87 3.93
N SER A 63 3.55 14.04 5.23
CA SER A 63 4.61 14.66 6.02
C SER A 63 5.90 13.88 5.97
N LEU A 64 5.82 12.57 5.87
CA LEU A 64 6.99 11.70 5.78
C LEU A 64 7.46 11.48 4.33
N GLY A 65 6.79 12.09 3.37
CA GLY A 65 7.13 11.91 1.96
C GLY A 65 6.68 10.59 1.36
N ILE A 66 5.72 9.93 1.98
CA ILE A 66 5.20 8.67 1.50
C ILE A 66 4.19 8.91 0.39
N LYS A 67 4.28 8.13 -0.68
CA LYS A 67 3.35 8.24 -1.78
C LYS A 67 2.01 7.59 -1.43
N ILE A 68 0.92 8.33 -1.62
CA ILE A 68 -0.43 7.81 -1.40
C ILE A 68 -0.87 7.12 -2.69
N VAL A 69 -1.31 5.88 -2.56
CA VAL A 69 -1.75 5.07 -3.71
C VAL A 69 -3.19 4.64 -3.47
N THR A 70 -4.07 4.93 -4.42
CA THR A 70 -5.46 4.48 -4.34
C THR A 70 -5.55 3.01 -4.75
N GLU A 71 -6.71 2.41 -4.51
CA GLU A 71 -6.95 1.02 -4.90
C GLU A 71 -6.72 0.81 -6.39
N THR A 72 -7.24 1.69 -7.21
CA THR A 72 -7.08 1.61 -8.66
C THR A 72 -5.62 1.68 -9.07
N GLU A 73 -4.88 2.62 -8.50
CA GLU A 73 -3.45 2.75 -8.77
C GLU A 73 -2.68 1.53 -8.29
N TRP A 74 -3.09 0.98 -7.15
CA TRP A 74 -2.48 -0.23 -6.60
C TRP A 74 -2.58 -1.39 -7.59
N TYR A 75 -3.77 -1.57 -8.17
CA TYR A 75 -3.96 -2.62 -9.15
C TYR A 75 -3.11 -2.41 -10.40
N LYS A 76 -2.95 -1.17 -10.83
CA LYS A 76 -2.08 -0.86 -11.96
C LYS A 76 -0.62 -1.19 -11.67
N ILE A 77 -0.17 -0.90 -10.45
CA ILE A 77 1.19 -1.23 -10.03
C ILE A 77 1.40 -2.74 -10.02
N LEU A 78 0.41 -3.48 -9.56
CA LEU A 78 0.45 -4.94 -9.51
C LEU A 78 0.20 -5.59 -10.87
N LYS A 79 -0.27 -4.83 -11.83
CA LYS A 79 -0.61 -5.32 -13.18
C LYS A 79 -1.70 -6.40 -13.17
N ILE A 80 -2.72 -6.19 -12.38
CA ILE A 80 -3.86 -7.11 -12.31
C ILE A 80 -5.14 -6.46 -12.79
#